data_f0cfaf5dc491067960774a1e68f9ad15
#
_entry.id   f0cfaf5dc491067960774a1e68f9ad15
#
_cell.length_a   1.000
_cell.length_b   1.000
_cell.length_c   1.000
_cell.angle_alpha   90.00
_cell.angle_beta   90.00
_cell.angle_gamma   90.00
#
_symmetry.space_group_name_H-M   'P 1'
#
loop_
_entity.id
_entity.type
_entity.pdbx_description
1 polymer ?
#
loop_
_entity_poly.entity_id
_entity_poly.type
_entity_poly.pdbx_seq_one_letter_code
_entity_poly.pdbx_strand_id
1 'polypeptide(L)'
;QAHFTQNNNMNGDFDSELPGVTDFQLYYAINDALTKPQGWTDGMAKLYYTLAKDFVYEDPTRNVLFLDNHDLSRYYSMVGEDFEKWKMGIGWLMTTRGIPMIYYGTEILMTGYTDPDAKVRADYPGGWESDSVDKFTKEGRTAQENEAYDYIKKLAQFRKKSGALKKGKTTQFVPIDGIYVYFRYNDAETIMVIMNSSEKEMPLDMNRYDERIGNSTKGKNVLTDEEIELENFKIGSKSLLILQLN
;
A
#
# COMPACT_ATOMS: atom_id res chain seq x y z
N GLN A 1 -13.34 5.67 -13.88
CA GLN A 1 -13.97 4.44 -14.40
C GLN A 1 -14.51 3.57 -13.27
N ALA A 2 -13.74 3.31 -12.23
CA ALA A 2 -14.20 2.45 -11.12
C ALA A 2 -15.52 2.93 -10.51
N HIS A 3 -15.72 4.23 -10.36
CA HIS A 3 -16.95 4.81 -9.82
C HIS A 3 -18.21 4.51 -10.65
N PHE A 4 -18.04 4.26 -11.94
CA PHE A 4 -19.17 4.02 -12.85
C PHE A 4 -19.44 2.55 -13.12
N THR A 5 -18.52 1.67 -12.74
CA THR A 5 -18.62 0.24 -13.05
C THR A 5 -18.98 -0.62 -11.86
N GLN A 6 -18.73 -0.15 -10.63
CA GLN A 6 -19.33 -0.76 -9.43
C GLN A 6 -20.68 -0.10 -9.16
N ASN A 7 -21.64 -0.88 -8.64
CA ASN A 7 -22.90 -0.32 -8.16
C ASN A 7 -22.63 0.72 -7.08
N ASN A 8 -23.33 1.83 -7.15
CA ASN A 8 -23.27 2.87 -6.13
C ASN A 8 -24.51 3.74 -6.13
N ASN A 9 -24.76 4.43 -5.03
CA ASN A 9 -25.92 5.31 -4.86
C ASN A 9 -25.87 6.58 -5.73
N MET A 10 -24.71 6.91 -6.32
CA MET A 10 -24.54 8.09 -7.15
C MET A 10 -25.03 7.89 -8.59
N ASN A 11 -25.16 6.64 -9.04
CA ASN A 11 -25.61 6.29 -10.38
C ASN A 11 -27.12 6.01 -10.45
N GLY A 12 -27.88 6.31 -9.40
CA GLY A 12 -29.32 6.03 -9.37
C GLY A 12 -29.60 4.52 -9.46
N ASP A 13 -30.44 4.14 -10.41
CA ASP A 13 -30.86 2.74 -10.61
C ASP A 13 -29.84 1.92 -11.43
N PHE A 14 -28.64 2.44 -11.72
CA PHE A 14 -27.67 1.70 -12.49
C PHE A 14 -27.08 0.53 -11.69
N ASP A 15 -27.29 -0.67 -12.17
CA ASP A 15 -26.71 -1.91 -11.67
C ASP A 15 -25.76 -2.50 -12.71
N SER A 16 -24.48 -2.52 -12.40
CA SER A 16 -23.45 -3.12 -13.25
C SER A 16 -23.38 -4.63 -13.13
N GLU A 17 -24.09 -5.22 -12.15
CA GLU A 17 -23.96 -6.64 -11.75
C GLU A 17 -22.53 -7.03 -11.33
N LEU A 18 -21.61 -6.08 -11.21
CA LEU A 18 -20.23 -6.32 -10.82
C LEU A 18 -20.06 -6.14 -9.30
N PRO A 19 -19.67 -7.19 -8.57
CA PRO A 19 -19.49 -7.09 -7.12
C PRO A 19 -18.28 -6.24 -6.73
N GLY A 20 -17.35 -5.99 -7.63
CA GLY A 20 -16.14 -5.18 -7.45
C GLY A 20 -15.44 -4.94 -8.77
N VAL A 21 -14.52 -4.00 -8.78
CA VAL A 21 -13.78 -3.57 -9.97
C VAL A 21 -12.30 -3.33 -9.65
N THR A 22 -11.46 -3.21 -10.68
CA THR A 22 -10.07 -2.77 -10.52
C THR A 22 -10.02 -1.28 -10.23
N ASP A 23 -9.35 -0.90 -9.14
CA ASP A 23 -9.34 0.48 -8.62
C ASP A 23 -8.18 1.31 -9.22
N PHE A 24 -8.34 1.71 -10.47
CA PHE A 24 -7.38 2.59 -11.14
C PHE A 24 -7.26 3.97 -10.48
N GLN A 25 -8.31 4.43 -9.78
CA GLN A 25 -8.25 5.72 -9.08
C GLN A 25 -7.18 5.68 -7.97
N LEU A 26 -7.17 4.60 -7.19
CA LEU A 26 -6.16 4.41 -6.15
C LEU A 26 -4.78 4.08 -6.72
N TYR A 27 -4.70 3.37 -7.85
CA TYR A 27 -3.43 3.18 -8.56
C TYR A 27 -2.76 4.52 -8.88
N TYR A 28 -3.48 5.45 -9.50
CA TYR A 28 -2.93 6.78 -9.80
C TYR A 28 -2.63 7.59 -8.54
N ALA A 29 -3.47 7.47 -7.50
CA ALA A 29 -3.30 8.22 -6.28
C ALA A 29 -2.08 7.81 -5.47
N ILE A 30 -1.78 6.52 -5.35
CA ILE A 30 -0.58 6.05 -4.63
C ILE A 30 0.70 6.40 -5.40
N ASN A 31 0.68 6.30 -6.73
CA ASN A 31 1.81 6.72 -7.54
C ASN A 31 2.09 8.22 -7.37
N ASP A 32 1.06 9.07 -7.41
CA ASP A 32 1.19 10.51 -7.13
C ASP A 32 1.75 10.75 -5.72
N ALA A 33 1.22 10.04 -4.73
CA ALA A 33 1.64 10.19 -3.33
C ALA A 33 3.15 9.97 -3.12
N LEU A 34 3.75 9.06 -3.90
CA LEU A 34 5.15 8.66 -3.75
C LEU A 34 6.11 9.33 -4.75
N THR A 35 5.59 9.93 -5.84
CA THR A 35 6.42 10.47 -6.92
C THR A 35 6.27 11.96 -7.14
N LYS A 36 5.18 12.56 -6.68
CA LYS A 36 4.92 14.00 -6.86
C LYS A 36 5.28 14.80 -5.60
N PRO A 37 5.65 16.07 -5.76
CA PRO A 37 5.76 16.96 -4.62
C PRO A 37 4.46 17.06 -3.82
N GLN A 38 4.59 17.33 -2.52
CA GLN A 38 3.43 17.56 -1.67
C GLN A 38 2.72 18.85 -2.06
N GLY A 39 1.38 18.81 -2.13
CA GLY A 39 0.55 19.94 -2.50
C GLY A 39 -0.85 19.82 -1.90
N TRP A 40 -1.73 20.77 -2.22
CA TRP A 40 -3.11 20.76 -1.73
C TRP A 40 -3.91 19.55 -2.26
N THR A 41 -3.63 19.10 -3.48
CA THR A 41 -4.32 18.00 -4.17
C THR A 41 -3.35 16.94 -4.69
N ASP A 42 -2.05 17.12 -4.49
CA ASP A 42 -0.98 16.25 -5.01
C ASP A 42 -0.22 15.58 -3.86
N GLY A 43 0.62 14.64 -4.18
CA GLY A 43 1.34 13.87 -3.18
C GLY A 43 0.39 13.07 -2.27
N MET A 44 0.67 13.02 -0.98
CA MET A 44 -0.17 12.28 0.00
C MET A 44 -1.61 12.81 0.08
N ALA A 45 -1.85 14.10 -0.20
CA ALA A 45 -3.19 14.65 -0.26
C ALA A 45 -4.04 13.99 -1.35
N LYS A 46 -3.44 13.64 -2.49
CA LYS A 46 -4.14 12.92 -3.57
C LYS A 46 -4.67 11.58 -3.10
N LEU A 47 -3.86 10.84 -2.37
CA LEU A 47 -4.25 9.53 -1.82
C LEU A 47 -5.40 9.68 -0.81
N TYR A 48 -5.27 10.64 0.11
CA TYR A 48 -6.29 10.97 1.10
C TYR A 48 -7.64 11.30 0.44
N TYR A 49 -7.66 12.24 -0.53
CA TYR A 49 -8.90 12.66 -1.20
C TYR A 49 -9.49 11.56 -2.07
N THR A 50 -8.68 10.66 -2.62
CA THR A 50 -9.19 9.54 -3.40
C THR A 50 -9.89 8.52 -2.50
N LEU A 51 -9.31 8.15 -1.37
CA LEU A 51 -9.95 7.29 -0.37
C LEU A 51 -11.18 7.94 0.28
N ALA A 52 -11.18 9.26 0.46
CA ALA A 52 -12.35 9.99 0.99
C ALA A 52 -13.59 9.87 0.09
N LYS A 53 -13.44 9.44 -1.18
CA LYS A 53 -14.54 9.18 -2.11
C LYS A 53 -15.10 7.76 -2.03
N ASP A 54 -14.65 6.95 -1.10
CA ASP A 54 -15.13 5.55 -0.95
C ASP A 54 -16.64 5.44 -0.77
N PHE A 55 -17.29 6.50 -0.28
CA PHE A 55 -18.75 6.57 -0.15
C PHE A 55 -19.52 6.43 -1.49
N VAL A 56 -18.84 6.62 -2.62
CA VAL A 56 -19.46 6.45 -3.95
C VAL A 56 -19.60 4.98 -4.35
N TYR A 57 -18.86 4.07 -3.71
CA TYR A 57 -18.97 2.64 -3.93
C TYR A 57 -20.03 2.03 -3.01
N GLU A 58 -20.67 0.97 -3.47
CA GLU A 58 -21.53 0.14 -2.62
C GLU A 58 -20.68 -0.55 -1.55
N ASP A 59 -19.59 -1.19 -1.96
CA ASP A 59 -18.63 -1.84 -1.07
C ASP A 59 -17.19 -1.68 -1.61
N PRO A 60 -16.45 -0.64 -1.17
CA PRO A 60 -15.09 -0.41 -1.62
C PRO A 60 -14.11 -1.52 -1.21
N THR A 61 -14.49 -2.39 -0.26
CA THR A 61 -13.63 -3.50 0.17
C THR A 61 -13.55 -4.62 -0.85
N ARG A 62 -14.43 -4.62 -1.85
CA ARG A 62 -14.44 -5.57 -2.96
C ARG A 62 -13.62 -5.13 -4.16
N ASN A 63 -13.15 -3.89 -4.19
CA ASN A 63 -12.30 -3.42 -5.28
C ASN A 63 -10.92 -4.06 -5.21
N VAL A 64 -10.38 -4.44 -6.38
CA VAL A 64 -9.03 -4.97 -6.54
C VAL A 64 -8.06 -3.82 -6.66
N LEU A 65 -7.08 -3.78 -5.77
CA LEU A 65 -6.01 -2.78 -5.75
C LEU A 65 -4.71 -3.39 -6.26
N PHE A 66 -3.92 -2.59 -6.94
CA PHE A 66 -2.65 -3.00 -7.53
C PHE A 66 -1.70 -1.80 -7.66
N LEU A 67 -0.42 -2.09 -7.82
CA LEU A 67 0.63 -1.08 -8.05
C LEU A 67 1.18 -1.17 -9.47
N ASP A 68 1.04 -2.32 -10.10
CA ASP A 68 1.36 -2.60 -11.49
C ASP A 68 0.50 -3.76 -12.02
N ASN A 69 0.51 -3.94 -13.32
CA ASN A 69 -0.09 -5.07 -14.04
C ASN A 69 0.53 -5.22 -15.44
N HIS A 70 -0.01 -6.11 -16.27
CA HIS A 70 0.50 -6.40 -17.62
C HIS A 70 0.32 -5.23 -18.63
N ASP A 71 -0.46 -4.21 -18.32
CA ASP A 71 -0.69 -3.02 -19.16
C ASP A 71 -0.02 -1.75 -18.61
N LEU A 72 0.64 -1.86 -17.47
CA LEU A 72 1.27 -0.73 -16.78
C LEU A 72 2.75 -0.98 -16.56
N SER A 73 3.51 0.09 -16.47
CA SER A 73 4.93 0.00 -16.10
C SER A 73 5.11 -0.69 -14.76
N ARG A 74 6.15 -1.49 -14.62
CA ARG A 74 6.49 -2.19 -13.39
C ARG A 74 6.62 -1.21 -12.23
N TYR A 75 6.08 -1.57 -11.08
CA TYR A 75 6.00 -0.65 -9.95
C TYR A 75 7.37 -0.15 -9.50
N TYR A 76 8.39 -1.01 -9.47
CA TYR A 76 9.75 -0.60 -9.09
C TYR A 76 10.30 0.46 -10.04
N SER A 77 10.08 0.34 -11.36
CA SER A 77 10.44 1.39 -12.32
C SER A 77 9.64 2.68 -12.13
N MET A 78 8.34 2.58 -11.81
CA MET A 78 7.48 3.75 -11.60
C MET A 78 7.92 4.62 -10.41
N VAL A 79 8.46 4.02 -9.36
CA VAL A 79 9.00 4.77 -8.20
C VAL A 79 10.47 5.14 -8.36
N GLY A 80 11.03 4.99 -9.58
CA GLY A 80 12.42 5.38 -9.88
C GLY A 80 13.47 4.42 -9.32
N GLU A 81 13.11 3.15 -9.14
CA GLU A 81 13.95 2.10 -8.54
C GLU A 81 14.40 2.47 -7.11
N ASP A 82 13.63 3.34 -6.45
CA ASP A 82 13.82 3.70 -5.04
C ASP A 82 13.15 2.63 -4.16
N PHE A 83 13.98 1.84 -3.48
CA PHE A 83 13.52 0.70 -2.69
C PHE A 83 12.65 1.11 -1.48
N GLU A 84 12.92 2.28 -0.87
CA GLU A 84 12.10 2.77 0.24
C GLU A 84 10.70 3.19 -0.24
N LYS A 85 10.60 3.86 -1.40
CA LYS A 85 9.31 4.16 -2.03
C LYS A 85 8.56 2.89 -2.43
N TRP A 86 9.29 1.88 -2.93
CA TRP A 86 8.71 0.59 -3.24
C TRP A 86 8.12 -0.07 -1.98
N LYS A 87 8.87 -0.11 -0.87
CA LYS A 87 8.36 -0.62 0.41
C LYS A 87 7.13 0.14 0.90
N MET A 88 7.11 1.45 0.77
CA MET A 88 5.96 2.28 1.15
C MET A 88 4.70 1.90 0.37
N GLY A 89 4.77 1.76 -0.94
CA GLY A 89 3.60 1.39 -1.73
C GLY A 89 3.13 -0.04 -1.48
N ILE A 90 4.05 -1.00 -1.35
CA ILE A 90 3.70 -2.38 -0.97
C ILE A 90 3.05 -2.41 0.42
N GLY A 91 3.61 -1.70 1.40
CA GLY A 91 3.06 -1.62 2.74
C GLY A 91 1.65 -1.01 2.73
N TRP A 92 1.44 0.06 1.96
CA TRP A 92 0.13 0.65 1.75
C TRP A 92 -0.85 -0.34 1.09
N LEU A 93 -0.45 -0.99 0.00
CA LEU A 93 -1.27 -1.99 -0.71
C LEU A 93 -1.73 -3.10 0.22
N MET A 94 -0.83 -3.58 1.09
CA MET A 94 -1.12 -4.66 2.02
C MET A 94 -1.93 -4.25 3.25
N THR A 95 -2.08 -2.96 3.52
CA THR A 95 -2.78 -2.47 4.72
C THR A 95 -4.04 -1.66 4.43
N THR A 96 -4.18 -1.10 3.24
CA THR A 96 -5.39 -0.37 2.86
C THR A 96 -6.60 -1.29 2.64
N ARG A 97 -7.79 -0.70 2.45
CA ARG A 97 -9.01 -1.44 2.15
C ARG A 97 -8.97 -2.07 0.76
N GLY A 98 -9.79 -3.07 0.49
CA GLY A 98 -9.89 -3.75 -0.80
C GLY A 98 -9.06 -5.04 -0.87
N ILE A 99 -8.94 -5.58 -2.06
CA ILE A 99 -8.28 -6.85 -2.35
C ILE A 99 -6.93 -6.57 -2.98
N PRO A 100 -5.80 -6.76 -2.30
CA PRO A 100 -4.48 -6.50 -2.88
C PRO A 100 -4.16 -7.55 -3.95
N MET A 101 -3.72 -7.08 -5.10
CA MET A 101 -3.19 -7.89 -6.19
C MET A 101 -1.71 -7.57 -6.38
N ILE A 102 -0.87 -8.59 -6.34
CA ILE A 102 0.55 -8.52 -6.68
C ILE A 102 0.74 -9.10 -8.06
N TYR A 103 1.27 -8.32 -8.98
CA TYR A 103 1.67 -8.79 -10.29
C TYR A 103 2.98 -9.57 -10.18
N TYR A 104 3.13 -10.68 -10.92
CA TYR A 104 4.34 -11.51 -10.84
C TYR A 104 5.61 -10.70 -11.10
N GLY A 105 6.65 -11.00 -10.35
CA GLY A 105 7.94 -10.32 -10.44
C GLY A 105 8.03 -9.00 -9.68
N THR A 106 6.91 -8.44 -9.19
CA THR A 106 6.94 -7.28 -8.28
C THR A 106 7.70 -7.64 -7.00
N GLU A 107 7.56 -8.87 -6.51
CA GLU A 107 8.22 -9.39 -5.31
C GLU A 107 9.74 -9.57 -5.44
N ILE A 108 10.26 -9.54 -6.67
CA ILE A 108 11.70 -9.61 -6.97
C ILE A 108 12.20 -8.36 -7.71
N LEU A 109 11.47 -7.25 -7.59
CA LEU A 109 11.85 -5.95 -8.13
C LEU A 109 12.02 -5.93 -9.66
N MET A 110 11.24 -6.72 -10.42
CA MET A 110 11.30 -6.67 -11.88
C MET A 110 11.02 -5.25 -12.36
N THR A 111 11.82 -4.79 -13.32
CA THR A 111 11.72 -3.48 -13.94
C THR A 111 11.12 -3.56 -15.34
N GLY A 112 10.59 -2.45 -15.84
CA GLY A 112 10.09 -2.30 -17.20
C GLY A 112 9.09 -1.17 -17.32
N TYR A 113 9.18 -0.45 -18.42
CA TYR A 113 8.21 0.55 -18.84
C TYR A 113 7.34 -0.01 -19.96
N THR A 114 6.15 0.55 -20.15
CA THR A 114 5.19 0.13 -21.20
C THR A 114 5.67 0.43 -22.62
N ASP A 115 6.71 1.21 -22.79
CA ASP A 115 7.35 1.44 -24.08
C ASP A 115 8.81 0.99 -24.04
N PRO A 116 9.17 -0.13 -24.67
CA PRO A 116 8.29 -1.08 -25.37
C PRO A 116 7.51 -1.99 -24.40
N ASP A 117 6.25 -2.26 -24.72
CA ASP A 117 5.29 -3.02 -23.91
C ASP A 117 5.78 -4.43 -23.48
N ALA A 118 6.58 -5.08 -24.32
CA ALA A 118 7.13 -6.40 -24.02
C ALA A 118 7.91 -6.48 -22.69
N LYS A 119 8.53 -5.38 -22.25
CA LYS A 119 9.31 -5.36 -21.00
C LYS A 119 8.46 -5.57 -19.74
N VAL A 120 7.22 -5.10 -19.74
CA VAL A 120 6.34 -5.29 -18.58
C VAL A 120 5.78 -6.71 -18.51
N ARG A 121 5.88 -7.48 -19.60
CA ARG A 121 5.43 -8.87 -19.74
C ARG A 121 6.59 -9.85 -19.88
N ALA A 122 7.82 -9.42 -19.58
CA ALA A 122 8.99 -10.29 -19.61
C ALA A 122 8.79 -11.52 -18.71
N ASP A 123 9.34 -12.64 -19.13
CA ASP A 123 9.29 -13.89 -18.38
C ASP A 123 9.91 -13.70 -16.98
N TYR A 124 9.38 -14.44 -16.02
CA TYR A 124 9.97 -14.50 -14.69
C TYR A 124 11.32 -15.23 -14.80
N PRO A 125 12.43 -14.65 -14.29
CA PRO A 125 13.75 -15.26 -14.42
C PRO A 125 13.84 -16.55 -13.60
N GLY A 126 13.93 -17.69 -14.28
CA GLY A 126 13.97 -19.03 -13.69
C GLY A 126 12.80 -19.91 -14.09
N GLY A 127 12.95 -21.20 -13.85
CA GLY A 127 11.95 -22.23 -14.15
C GLY A 127 12.18 -22.98 -15.46
N TRP A 128 13.09 -22.53 -16.30
CA TRP A 128 13.49 -23.22 -17.54
C TRP A 128 14.92 -23.74 -17.44
N GLU A 129 15.21 -24.87 -18.07
CA GLU A 129 16.54 -25.51 -18.08
C GLU A 129 17.63 -24.56 -18.63
N SER A 130 17.25 -23.67 -19.55
CA SER A 130 18.15 -22.70 -20.18
C SER A 130 18.40 -21.44 -19.38
N ASP A 131 17.69 -21.24 -18.28
CA ASP A 131 17.81 -20.03 -17.47
C ASP A 131 19.16 -20.01 -16.72
N SER A 132 19.86 -18.90 -16.83
CA SER A 132 21.14 -18.69 -16.14
C SER A 132 20.97 -18.40 -14.65
N VAL A 133 19.76 -18.03 -14.22
CA VAL A 133 19.41 -17.67 -12.85
C VAL A 133 18.01 -18.20 -12.55
N ASP A 134 17.82 -18.76 -11.35
CA ASP A 134 16.51 -19.19 -10.86
C ASP A 134 16.06 -18.33 -9.69
N LYS A 135 15.26 -17.30 -9.95
CA LYS A 135 14.71 -16.38 -8.95
C LYS A 135 13.57 -16.96 -8.09
N PHE A 136 13.10 -18.16 -8.41
CA PHE A 136 12.21 -18.89 -7.50
C PHE A 136 12.93 -19.34 -6.21
N THR A 137 14.25 -19.49 -6.27
CA THR A 137 15.07 -19.88 -5.13
C THR A 137 15.66 -18.64 -4.42
N LYS A 138 16.00 -18.79 -3.15
CA LYS A 138 16.66 -17.74 -2.36
C LYS A 138 18.06 -17.43 -2.88
N GLU A 139 18.75 -18.46 -3.33
CA GLU A 139 20.11 -18.40 -3.85
C GLU A 139 20.18 -17.68 -5.21
N GLY A 140 19.13 -17.79 -6.02
CA GLY A 140 19.04 -17.11 -7.32
C GLY A 140 18.66 -15.64 -7.22
N ARG A 141 18.16 -15.18 -6.07
CA ARG A 141 17.83 -13.79 -5.81
C ARG A 141 19.02 -13.03 -5.22
N THR A 142 19.15 -11.75 -5.56
CA THR A 142 20.06 -10.82 -4.89
C THR A 142 19.62 -10.59 -3.44
N ALA A 143 20.48 -9.96 -2.62
CA ALA A 143 20.13 -9.61 -1.25
C ALA A 143 18.88 -8.70 -1.18
N GLN A 144 18.80 -7.69 -2.07
CA GLN A 144 17.68 -6.77 -2.12
C GLN A 144 16.38 -7.44 -2.60
N GLU A 145 16.46 -8.35 -3.58
CA GLU A 145 15.30 -9.13 -4.03
C GLU A 145 14.79 -10.09 -2.93
N ASN A 146 15.69 -10.66 -2.15
CA ASN A 146 15.30 -11.46 -0.99
C ASN A 146 14.61 -10.60 0.08
N GLU A 147 15.12 -9.40 0.36
CA GLU A 147 14.48 -8.45 1.27
C GLU A 147 13.08 -8.07 0.78
N ALA A 148 12.92 -7.78 -0.52
CA ALA A 148 11.63 -7.45 -1.14
C ALA A 148 10.64 -8.63 -1.01
N TYR A 149 11.08 -9.82 -1.34
CA TYR A 149 10.28 -11.04 -1.23
C TYR A 149 9.82 -11.29 0.20
N ASP A 150 10.73 -11.21 1.17
CA ASP A 150 10.44 -11.44 2.58
C ASP A 150 9.51 -10.35 3.15
N TYR A 151 9.66 -9.10 2.69
CA TYR A 151 8.79 -7.98 3.05
C TYR A 151 7.33 -8.24 2.63
N ILE A 152 7.09 -8.59 1.36
CA ILE A 152 5.75 -8.94 0.87
C ILE A 152 5.21 -10.15 1.61
N LYS A 153 6.01 -11.21 1.76
CA LYS A 153 5.62 -12.44 2.45
C LYS A 153 5.14 -12.16 3.86
N LYS A 154 5.89 -11.36 4.63
CA LYS A 154 5.55 -11.00 6.01
C LYS A 154 4.24 -10.21 6.08
N LEU A 155 4.07 -9.21 5.22
CA LEU A 155 2.86 -8.40 5.17
C LEU A 155 1.63 -9.23 4.71
N ALA A 156 1.78 -10.09 3.72
CA ALA A 156 0.71 -10.96 3.26
C ALA A 156 0.25 -11.95 4.34
N GLN A 157 1.22 -12.52 5.08
CA GLN A 157 0.92 -13.41 6.21
C GLN A 157 0.24 -12.67 7.35
N PHE A 158 0.66 -11.44 7.65
CA PHE A 158 -0.01 -10.58 8.64
C PHE A 158 -1.44 -10.25 8.20
N ARG A 159 -1.63 -9.75 6.98
CA ARG A 159 -2.96 -9.44 6.43
C ARG A 159 -3.89 -10.64 6.47
N LYS A 160 -3.39 -11.84 6.12
CA LYS A 160 -4.17 -13.08 6.17
C LYS A 160 -4.75 -13.35 7.56
N LYS A 161 -4.06 -12.99 8.62
CA LYS A 161 -4.47 -13.19 10.02
C LYS A 161 -5.33 -12.02 10.54
N SER A 162 -5.08 -10.80 10.11
CA SER A 162 -5.77 -9.59 10.60
C SER A 162 -7.20 -9.50 10.05
N GLY A 163 -8.17 -9.45 10.95
CA GLY A 163 -9.57 -9.17 10.64
C GLY A 163 -9.78 -7.71 10.24
N ALA A 164 -9.05 -6.78 10.90
CA ALA A 164 -9.11 -5.36 10.62
C ALA A 164 -8.65 -5.04 9.18
N LEU A 165 -7.57 -5.65 8.71
CA LEU A 165 -7.07 -5.43 7.35
C LEU A 165 -7.99 -6.03 6.27
N LYS A 166 -8.65 -7.15 6.57
CA LYS A 166 -9.55 -7.83 5.60
C LYS A 166 -10.90 -7.15 5.49
N LYS A 167 -11.56 -6.89 6.63
CA LYS A 167 -12.97 -6.48 6.69
C LYS A 167 -13.22 -5.30 7.64
N GLY A 168 -12.16 -4.75 8.24
CA GLY A 168 -12.29 -3.65 9.20
C GLY A 168 -12.63 -2.32 8.54
N LYS A 169 -13.00 -1.37 9.39
CA LYS A 169 -13.25 0.01 9.04
C LYS A 169 -11.93 0.75 8.79
N THR A 170 -12.02 1.87 8.09
CA THR A 170 -10.90 2.78 7.87
C THR A 170 -11.22 4.14 8.48
N THR A 171 -10.29 4.69 9.24
CA THR A 171 -10.25 6.13 9.57
C THR A 171 -8.94 6.67 9.02
N GLN A 172 -8.99 7.80 8.33
CA GLN A 172 -7.80 8.46 7.81
C GLN A 172 -7.75 9.92 8.24
N PHE A 173 -6.55 10.44 8.40
CA PHE A 173 -6.31 11.82 8.81
C PHE A 173 -5.71 12.62 7.66
N VAL A 174 -6.08 13.90 7.57
CA VAL A 174 -5.55 14.81 6.54
C VAL A 174 -4.02 14.82 6.59
N PRO A 175 -3.30 14.56 5.50
CA PRO A 175 -1.85 14.60 5.50
C PRO A 175 -1.29 15.97 5.87
N ILE A 176 -0.17 15.98 6.58
CA ILE A 176 0.58 17.18 6.94
C ILE A 176 2.06 16.94 6.61
N ASP A 177 2.67 17.86 5.88
CA ASP A 177 4.11 17.86 5.56
C ASP A 177 4.63 16.52 4.98
N GLY A 178 3.81 15.86 4.15
CA GLY A 178 4.15 14.57 3.55
C GLY A 178 3.91 13.37 4.44
N ILE A 179 3.38 13.57 5.65
CA ILE A 179 2.98 12.48 6.55
C ILE A 179 1.51 12.18 6.36
N TYR A 180 1.20 10.93 6.09
CA TYR A 180 -0.15 10.42 6.00
C TYR A 180 -0.36 9.29 7.01
N VAL A 181 -1.42 9.42 7.82
CA VAL A 181 -1.76 8.44 8.85
C VAL A 181 -3.20 7.95 8.62
N TYR A 182 -3.36 6.64 8.67
CA TYR A 182 -4.65 6.01 8.67
C TYR A 182 -4.69 4.78 9.59
N PHE A 183 -5.89 4.39 9.94
CA PHE A 183 -6.16 3.25 10.81
C PHE A 183 -7.06 2.26 10.10
N ARG A 184 -6.75 0.98 10.30
CA ARG A 184 -7.63 -0.13 9.99
C ARG A 184 -8.02 -0.78 11.30
N TYR A 185 -9.31 -0.94 11.56
CA TYR A 185 -9.75 -1.42 12.87
C TYR A 185 -11.07 -2.18 12.81
N ASN A 186 -11.26 -3.02 13.79
CA ASN A 186 -12.51 -3.69 14.16
C ASN A 186 -12.61 -3.74 15.70
N ASP A 187 -13.57 -4.48 16.22
CA ASP A 187 -13.77 -4.57 17.68
C ASP A 187 -12.63 -5.32 18.41
N ALA A 188 -11.78 -6.06 17.67
CA ALA A 188 -10.74 -6.92 18.24
C ALA A 188 -9.31 -6.35 18.09
N GLU A 189 -9.07 -5.49 17.09
CA GLU A 189 -7.72 -4.99 16.80
C GLU A 189 -7.75 -3.62 16.12
N THR A 190 -6.70 -2.83 16.34
CA THR A 190 -6.44 -1.57 15.67
C THR A 190 -5.05 -1.58 15.07
N ILE A 191 -4.96 -1.31 13.78
CA ILE A 191 -3.70 -1.19 13.04
C ILE A 191 -3.53 0.26 12.62
N MET A 192 -2.49 0.91 13.12
CA MET A 192 -2.07 2.26 12.73
C MET A 192 -1.01 2.17 11.64
N VAL A 193 -1.22 2.89 10.56
CA VAL A 193 -0.26 2.97 9.44
C VAL A 193 0.18 4.41 9.30
N ILE A 194 1.49 4.64 9.34
CA ILE A 194 2.13 5.94 9.26
C ILE A 194 3.04 5.93 8.03
N MET A 195 2.81 6.84 7.09
CA MET A 195 3.62 7.02 5.88
C MET A 195 4.29 8.38 5.92
N ASN A 196 5.59 8.43 5.75
CA ASN A 196 6.36 9.66 5.58
C ASN A 196 7.04 9.66 4.21
N SER A 197 6.53 10.44 3.27
CA SER A 197 7.11 10.59 1.93
C SER A 197 8.18 11.67 1.83
N SER A 198 8.47 12.37 2.93
CA SER A 198 9.49 13.41 2.95
C SER A 198 10.90 12.83 3.05
N GLU A 199 11.90 13.63 2.64
CA GLU A 199 13.32 13.28 2.73
C GLU A 199 13.90 13.41 4.16
N LYS A 200 13.05 13.71 5.16
CA LYS A 200 13.48 13.99 6.54
C LYS A 200 12.75 13.14 7.54
N GLU A 201 13.42 12.83 8.64
CA GLU A 201 12.75 12.36 9.84
C GLU A 201 11.83 13.48 10.37
N MET A 202 10.62 13.12 10.75
CA MET A 202 9.59 14.07 11.18
C MET A 202 9.01 13.66 12.53
N PRO A 203 8.85 14.62 13.48
CA PRO A 203 8.08 14.36 14.69
C PRO A 203 6.61 14.22 14.36
N LEU A 204 5.92 13.37 15.11
CA LEU A 204 4.49 13.14 14.96
C LEU A 204 3.79 13.37 16.30
N ASP A 205 2.89 14.36 16.35
CA ASP A 205 2.02 14.59 17.50
C ASP A 205 0.92 13.52 17.55
N MET A 206 1.09 12.56 18.43
CA MET A 206 0.16 11.43 18.58
C MET A 206 -1.21 11.86 19.15
N ASN A 207 -1.32 12.98 19.89
CA ASN A 207 -2.59 13.50 20.40
C ASN A 207 -3.60 13.77 19.27
N ARG A 208 -3.10 14.06 18.08
CA ARG A 208 -3.95 14.24 16.89
C ARG A 208 -4.77 13.00 16.55
N TYR A 209 -4.35 11.84 17.00
CA TYR A 209 -4.91 10.54 16.65
C TYR A 209 -5.60 9.85 17.83
N ASP A 210 -5.80 10.55 18.95
CA ASP A 210 -6.35 10.01 20.21
C ASP A 210 -7.66 9.25 20.02
N GLU A 211 -8.53 9.69 19.12
CA GLU A 211 -9.80 9.00 18.83
C GLU A 211 -9.62 7.56 18.34
N ARG A 212 -8.42 7.20 17.84
CA ARG A 212 -8.08 5.87 17.33
C ARG A 212 -6.99 5.16 18.12
N ILE A 213 -6.09 5.91 18.72
CA ILE A 213 -5.05 5.38 19.62
C ILE A 213 -5.68 4.95 20.94
N GLY A 214 -6.68 5.70 21.43
CA GLY A 214 -7.32 5.43 22.72
C GLY A 214 -6.32 5.53 23.86
N ASN A 215 -6.25 4.49 24.68
CA ASN A 215 -5.34 4.43 25.83
C ASN A 215 -4.00 3.76 25.52
N SER A 216 -3.74 3.42 24.25
CA SER A 216 -2.49 2.74 23.88
C SER A 216 -1.31 3.70 23.98
N THR A 217 -0.31 3.37 24.78
CA THR A 217 0.95 4.12 24.89
C THR A 217 2.05 3.57 24.00
N LYS A 218 1.83 2.36 23.46
CA LYS A 218 2.77 1.63 22.59
C LYS A 218 2.03 0.99 21.43
N GLY A 219 2.79 0.71 20.39
CA GLY A 219 2.35 -0.13 19.28
C GLY A 219 3.40 -1.18 18.94
N LYS A 220 2.97 -2.37 18.56
CA LYS A 220 3.88 -3.42 18.08
C LYS A 220 4.11 -3.26 16.58
N ASN A 221 5.38 -3.07 16.18
CA ASN A 221 5.76 -3.03 14.77
C ASN A 221 5.52 -4.41 14.12
N VAL A 222 4.67 -4.44 13.11
CA VAL A 222 4.28 -5.67 12.40
C VAL A 222 5.44 -6.33 11.67
N LEU A 223 6.44 -5.54 11.26
CA LEU A 223 7.59 -6.02 10.50
C LEU A 223 8.73 -6.52 11.37
N THR A 224 8.98 -5.91 12.53
CA THR A 224 10.12 -6.26 13.39
C THR A 224 9.72 -6.98 14.66
N ASP A 225 8.41 -6.97 14.99
CA ASP A 225 7.85 -7.44 16.24
C ASP A 225 8.25 -6.62 17.48
N GLU A 226 8.95 -5.51 17.31
CA GLU A 226 9.38 -4.61 18.37
C GLU A 226 8.24 -3.75 18.90
N GLU A 227 8.24 -3.47 20.20
CA GLU A 227 7.36 -2.46 20.79
C GLU A 227 7.94 -1.06 20.55
N ILE A 228 7.09 -0.15 20.12
CA ILE A 228 7.43 1.25 19.85
C ILE A 228 6.58 2.15 20.73
N GLU A 229 7.24 3.00 21.51
CA GLU A 229 6.57 4.03 22.32
C GLU A 229 5.93 5.08 21.39
N LEU A 230 4.71 5.49 21.71
CA LEU A 230 4.00 6.52 20.95
C LEU A 230 4.31 7.93 21.45
N GLU A 231 4.79 8.08 22.69
CA GLU A 231 5.20 9.37 23.23
C GLU A 231 6.49 9.87 22.55
N ASN A 232 6.51 11.15 22.16
CA ASN A 232 7.64 11.81 21.49
C ASN A 232 8.09 11.07 20.21
N PHE A 233 7.13 10.45 19.52
CA PHE A 233 7.38 9.61 18.36
C PHE A 233 7.92 10.41 17.16
N LYS A 234 8.81 9.78 16.43
CA LYS A 234 9.32 10.28 15.14
C LYS A 234 9.25 9.20 14.08
N ILE A 235 8.85 9.59 12.89
CA ILE A 235 8.86 8.72 11.70
C ILE A 235 10.06 9.05 10.82
N GLY A 236 10.84 8.03 10.44
CA GLY A 236 12.00 8.16 9.56
C GLY A 236 11.62 8.74 8.19
N SER A 237 12.62 9.26 7.47
CA SER A 237 12.45 9.71 6.08
C SER A 237 12.05 8.55 5.17
N LYS A 238 11.25 8.82 4.12
CA LYS A 238 10.85 7.82 3.11
C LYS A 238 10.49 6.47 3.73
N SER A 239 9.60 6.47 4.70
CA SER A 239 9.30 5.25 5.46
C SER A 239 7.82 5.01 5.63
N LEU A 240 7.47 3.75 5.83
CA LEU A 240 6.15 3.31 6.24
C LEU A 240 6.30 2.46 7.49
N LEU A 241 5.53 2.79 8.52
CA LEU A 241 5.46 2.03 9.77
C LEU A 241 4.04 1.49 9.95
N ILE A 242 3.94 0.23 10.33
CA ILE A 242 2.67 -0.46 10.61
C ILE A 242 2.72 -0.91 12.06
N LEU A 243 1.86 -0.35 12.88
CA LEU A 243 1.76 -0.65 14.30
C LEU A 243 0.43 -1.35 14.62
N GLN A 244 0.52 -2.48 15.28
CA GLN A 244 -0.64 -3.07 15.95
C GLN A 244 -0.73 -2.45 17.35
N LEU A 245 -1.83 -1.72 17.61
CA LEU A 245 -2.11 -1.10 18.90
C LEU A 245 -2.76 -2.12 19.84
N ASN A 246 -2.44 -2.01 21.13
CA ASN A 246 -2.96 -2.89 22.18
C ASN A 246 -4.12 -2.24 22.92
#